data_a76ae7f0a9aace324b59642d40a66913
#
_entry.id   a76ae7f0a9aace324b59642d40a66913
#
_cell.length_a   1.000
_cell.length_b   1.000
_cell.length_c   1.000
_cell.angle_alpha   90.00
_cell.angle_beta   90.00
_cell.angle_gamma   90.00
#
_symmetry.space_group_name_H-M   'P 1'
#
loop_
_entity.id
_entity.type
_entity.pdbx_description
1 polymer ?
#
loop_
_entity_poly.entity_id
_entity_poly.type
_entity_poly.pdbx_seq_one_letter_code
_entity_poly.pdbx_strand_id
1 'polypeptide(L)'
;MAQYTEAEFRAAVDSAENWGTYVTVHAYTPRAMQTAIRGGVRCIDHGQMLDEETARMISGLGVWFSSQAFVAGPYANQYPEGSASQAKQSVMFAGTDAAFELARKHRLKTAWGTDILFDPAMTRNQGAILAQMTRWYSADEVLIMATGRNAELLALSGERNPYPGKLGVIEKGAYADLLVVNGDPLADIALVADPEANLRLIMKGGRIYKNALAQA
;
A
#
# COMPACT_ATOMS: atom_id res chain seq x y z
N MET A 1 -6.49 5.62 -20.52
CA MET A 1 -5.84 5.08 -21.75
C MET A 1 -4.88 4.00 -21.29
N ALA A 2 -4.89 2.79 -21.90
CA ALA A 2 -3.86 1.79 -21.60
C ALA A 2 -2.58 2.16 -22.41
N GLN A 3 -1.44 2.19 -21.74
CA GLN A 3 -0.16 2.56 -22.38
C GLN A 3 0.49 1.37 -23.07
N TYR A 4 0.24 0.15 -22.58
CA TYR A 4 0.84 -1.09 -23.05
C TYR A 4 -0.22 -2.08 -23.46
N THR A 5 0.15 -2.95 -24.39
CA THR A 5 -0.62 -4.11 -24.84
C THR A 5 -0.43 -5.30 -23.89
N GLU A 6 -1.29 -6.28 -23.99
CA GLU A 6 -1.17 -7.54 -23.24
C GLU A 6 0.15 -8.27 -23.57
N ALA A 7 0.58 -8.25 -24.83
CA ALA A 7 1.83 -8.88 -25.27
C ALA A 7 3.08 -8.21 -24.65
N GLU A 8 3.07 -6.87 -24.52
CA GLU A 8 4.16 -6.14 -23.85
C GLU A 8 4.20 -6.46 -22.35
N PHE A 9 3.05 -6.54 -21.68
CA PHE A 9 2.98 -7.01 -20.30
C PHE A 9 3.48 -8.45 -20.17
N ARG A 10 3.09 -9.35 -21.08
CA ARG A 10 3.56 -10.73 -21.06
C ARG A 10 5.08 -10.82 -21.18
N ALA A 11 5.68 -10.06 -22.10
CA ALA A 11 7.14 -10.01 -22.25
C ALA A 11 7.86 -9.50 -20.99
N ALA A 12 7.28 -8.49 -20.31
CA ALA A 12 7.82 -8.00 -19.04
C ALA A 12 7.71 -9.05 -17.92
N VAL A 13 6.57 -9.76 -17.86
CA VAL A 13 6.34 -10.83 -16.88
C VAL A 13 7.28 -11.99 -17.12
N ASP A 14 7.44 -12.46 -18.37
CA ASP A 14 8.39 -13.54 -18.72
C ASP A 14 9.83 -13.17 -18.31
N SER A 15 10.22 -11.90 -18.52
CA SER A 15 11.52 -11.40 -18.10
C SER A 15 11.67 -11.42 -16.57
N ALA A 16 10.65 -10.99 -15.83
CA ALA A 16 10.66 -10.99 -14.38
C ALA A 16 10.71 -12.41 -13.81
N GLU A 17 9.94 -13.34 -14.36
CA GLU A 17 9.92 -14.76 -13.99
C GLU A 17 11.30 -15.40 -14.17
N ASN A 18 12.01 -15.09 -15.27
CA ASN A 18 13.39 -15.55 -15.50
C ASN A 18 14.38 -15.03 -14.44
N TRP A 19 14.05 -13.94 -13.76
CA TRP A 19 14.83 -13.38 -12.68
C TRP A 19 14.32 -13.79 -11.28
N GLY A 20 13.32 -14.67 -11.20
CA GLY A 20 12.73 -15.15 -9.95
C GLY A 20 11.96 -14.06 -9.20
N THR A 21 11.31 -13.14 -9.92
CA THR A 21 10.53 -12.01 -9.35
C THR A 21 9.21 -11.81 -10.09
N TYR A 22 8.51 -10.71 -9.81
CA TYR A 22 7.19 -10.42 -10.36
C TYR A 22 7.10 -8.99 -10.93
N VAL A 23 6.02 -8.71 -11.65
CA VAL A 23 5.71 -7.39 -12.17
C VAL A 23 4.56 -6.77 -11.37
N THR A 24 4.75 -5.53 -10.95
CA THR A 24 3.70 -4.62 -10.51
C THR A 24 3.49 -3.52 -11.55
N VAL A 25 2.32 -2.89 -11.57
CA VAL A 25 1.98 -1.87 -12.58
C VAL A 25 1.19 -0.72 -12.01
N HIS A 26 1.57 0.51 -12.38
CA HIS A 26 0.72 1.68 -12.19
C HIS A 26 -0.45 1.62 -13.18
N ALA A 27 -1.67 1.38 -12.69
CA ALA A 27 -2.86 1.33 -13.52
C ALA A 27 -4.06 1.92 -12.78
N TYR A 28 -4.78 2.84 -13.44
CA TYR A 28 -5.90 3.56 -12.84
C TYR A 28 -7.26 3.11 -13.38
N THR A 29 -7.34 2.79 -14.68
CA THR A 29 -8.60 2.48 -15.35
C THR A 29 -8.84 0.97 -15.47
N PRO A 30 -10.10 0.50 -15.48
CA PRO A 30 -10.43 -0.91 -15.63
C PRO A 30 -9.73 -1.56 -16.82
N ARG A 31 -9.77 -0.91 -17.98
CA ARG A 31 -9.12 -1.43 -19.20
C ARG A 31 -7.61 -1.64 -19.00
N ALA A 32 -6.91 -0.68 -18.35
CA ALA A 32 -5.47 -0.80 -18.11
C ALA A 32 -5.17 -1.95 -17.13
N MET A 33 -5.94 -2.04 -16.03
CA MET A 33 -5.80 -3.11 -15.05
C MET A 33 -6.05 -4.48 -15.66
N GLN A 34 -7.17 -4.65 -16.36
CA GLN A 34 -7.53 -5.93 -16.99
C GLN A 34 -6.49 -6.37 -18.04
N THR A 35 -5.97 -5.43 -18.84
CA THR A 35 -4.91 -5.74 -19.82
C THR A 35 -3.64 -6.21 -19.13
N ALA A 36 -3.21 -5.54 -18.06
CA ALA A 36 -2.05 -5.92 -17.28
C ALA A 36 -2.22 -7.29 -16.59
N ILE A 37 -3.40 -7.54 -16.02
CA ILE A 37 -3.72 -8.81 -15.35
C ILE A 37 -3.70 -9.99 -16.35
N ARG A 38 -4.26 -9.83 -17.55
CA ARG A 38 -4.18 -10.85 -18.60
C ARG A 38 -2.75 -11.11 -19.04
N GLY A 39 -1.90 -10.07 -19.03
CA GLY A 39 -0.46 -10.20 -19.27
C GLY A 39 0.32 -10.90 -18.13
N GLY A 40 -0.32 -11.20 -16.99
CA GLY A 40 0.29 -11.95 -15.89
C GLY A 40 0.86 -11.09 -14.76
N VAL A 41 0.54 -9.80 -14.71
CA VAL A 41 0.95 -8.89 -13.62
C VAL A 41 0.38 -9.38 -12.29
N ARG A 42 1.16 -9.30 -11.21
CA ARG A 42 0.80 -9.84 -9.89
C ARG A 42 0.36 -8.79 -8.89
N CYS A 43 0.55 -7.51 -9.19
CA CYS A 43 0.12 -6.41 -8.35
C CYS A 43 -0.32 -5.22 -9.20
N ILE A 44 -1.46 -4.63 -8.85
CA ILE A 44 -1.95 -3.36 -9.39
C ILE A 44 -1.71 -2.28 -8.36
N ASP A 45 -0.89 -1.30 -8.71
CA ASP A 45 -0.72 -0.07 -7.94
C ASP A 45 -1.75 0.97 -8.39
N HIS A 46 -2.28 1.73 -7.44
CA HIS A 46 -3.34 2.73 -7.60
C HIS A 46 -4.74 2.12 -7.74
N GLY A 47 -5.26 1.97 -8.95
CA GLY A 47 -6.55 1.33 -9.19
C GLY A 47 -7.78 2.12 -8.71
N GLN A 48 -7.69 3.45 -8.51
CA GLN A 48 -8.80 4.26 -7.96
C GLN A 48 -10.07 4.26 -8.82
N MET A 49 -9.98 3.86 -10.09
CA MET A 49 -11.14 3.71 -10.98
C MET A 49 -11.59 2.24 -11.11
N LEU A 50 -11.35 1.44 -10.08
CA LEU A 50 -11.74 0.03 -10.03
C LEU A 50 -13.23 -0.13 -10.27
N ASP A 51 -13.61 -1.09 -11.13
CA ASP A 51 -14.98 -1.51 -11.33
C ASP A 51 -15.24 -2.94 -10.85
N GLU A 52 -16.48 -3.32 -10.82
CA GLU A 52 -16.94 -4.61 -10.31
C GLU A 52 -16.35 -5.81 -11.08
N GLU A 53 -16.22 -5.69 -12.41
CA GLU A 53 -15.63 -6.74 -13.24
C GLU A 53 -14.15 -6.93 -12.95
N THR A 54 -13.42 -5.83 -12.88
CA THR A 54 -11.99 -5.83 -12.58
C THR A 54 -11.71 -6.34 -11.16
N ALA A 55 -12.55 -5.96 -10.19
CA ALA A 55 -12.45 -6.48 -8.82
C ALA A 55 -12.60 -8.00 -8.75
N ARG A 56 -13.57 -8.57 -9.48
CA ARG A 56 -13.71 -10.04 -9.59
C ARG A 56 -12.50 -10.68 -10.24
N MET A 57 -11.95 -10.07 -11.28
CA MET A 57 -10.76 -10.56 -11.96
C MET A 57 -9.55 -10.58 -11.04
N ILE A 58 -9.30 -9.49 -10.30
CA ILE A 58 -8.24 -9.38 -9.29
C ILE A 58 -8.39 -10.47 -8.23
N SER A 59 -9.60 -10.61 -7.66
CA SER A 59 -9.90 -11.62 -6.64
C SER A 59 -9.71 -13.04 -7.16
N GLY A 60 -10.28 -13.35 -8.34
CA GLY A 60 -10.25 -14.70 -8.92
C GLY A 60 -8.86 -15.18 -9.30
N LEU A 61 -7.96 -14.28 -9.66
CA LEU A 61 -6.58 -14.57 -10.05
C LEU A 61 -5.57 -14.34 -8.92
N GLY A 62 -6.03 -13.89 -7.74
CA GLY A 62 -5.19 -13.66 -6.58
C GLY A 62 -4.16 -12.54 -6.77
N VAL A 63 -4.44 -11.59 -7.65
CA VAL A 63 -3.61 -10.41 -7.89
C VAL A 63 -3.70 -9.49 -6.67
N TRP A 64 -2.61 -8.81 -6.33
CA TRP A 64 -2.58 -7.83 -5.26
C TRP A 64 -3.13 -6.49 -5.70
N PHE A 65 -3.74 -5.78 -4.76
CA PHE A 65 -4.26 -4.43 -4.92
C PHE A 65 -3.54 -3.50 -3.95
N SER A 66 -2.64 -2.67 -4.48
CA SER A 66 -1.82 -1.71 -3.71
C SER A 66 -2.31 -0.30 -3.99
N SER A 67 -3.38 0.11 -3.31
CA SER A 67 -4.00 1.42 -3.53
C SER A 67 -3.69 2.38 -2.39
N GLN A 68 -3.61 3.67 -2.73
CA GLN A 68 -3.35 4.75 -1.79
C GLN A 68 -4.66 5.40 -1.35
N ALA A 69 -4.70 5.86 -0.09
CA ALA A 69 -5.80 6.64 0.44
C ALA A 69 -5.80 8.07 -0.16
N PHE A 70 -6.04 8.18 -1.47
CA PHE A 70 -6.16 9.48 -2.13
C PHE A 70 -7.50 10.12 -1.81
N VAL A 71 -7.52 10.90 -0.75
CA VAL A 71 -8.69 11.65 -0.28
C VAL A 71 -8.35 13.13 -0.12
N ALA A 72 -9.34 13.99 -0.30
CA ALA A 72 -9.18 15.40 -0.03
C ALA A 72 -8.86 15.63 1.46
N GLY A 73 -7.91 16.50 1.75
CA GLY A 73 -7.54 16.79 3.13
C GLY A 73 -6.11 17.32 3.27
N PRO A 74 -5.61 17.42 4.51
CA PRO A 74 -4.32 18.03 4.80
C PRO A 74 -3.11 17.26 4.25
N TYR A 75 -3.29 15.99 3.93
CA TYR A 75 -2.23 15.12 3.38
C TYR A 75 -2.31 14.95 1.86
N ALA A 76 -3.22 15.67 1.19
CA ALA A 76 -3.30 15.69 -0.25
C ALA A 76 -2.27 16.67 -0.84
N ASN A 77 -1.64 16.28 -1.97
CA ASN A 77 -0.81 17.19 -2.73
C ASN A 77 -1.62 18.42 -3.14
N GLN A 78 -1.00 19.58 -3.01
CA GLN A 78 -1.61 20.85 -3.44
C GLN A 78 -1.21 21.13 -4.88
N TYR A 79 -2.18 21.32 -5.75
CA TYR A 79 -1.98 21.70 -7.14
C TYR A 79 -2.66 23.07 -7.43
N PRO A 80 -2.12 23.87 -8.37
CA PRO A 80 -2.77 25.10 -8.77
C PRO A 80 -4.20 24.88 -9.25
N GLU A 81 -5.11 25.78 -8.86
CA GLU A 81 -6.51 25.75 -9.26
C GLU A 81 -6.65 25.72 -10.79
N GLY A 82 -7.54 24.89 -11.32
CA GLY A 82 -7.77 24.72 -12.75
C GLY A 82 -6.65 23.99 -13.51
N SER A 83 -5.58 23.55 -12.84
CA SER A 83 -4.50 22.78 -13.49
C SER A 83 -4.95 21.36 -13.89
N ALA A 84 -4.29 20.79 -14.92
CA ALA A 84 -4.52 19.41 -15.33
C ALA A 84 -4.21 18.41 -14.20
N SER A 85 -3.24 18.71 -13.35
CA SER A 85 -2.91 17.89 -12.17
C SER A 85 -4.03 17.90 -11.14
N GLN A 86 -4.64 19.06 -10.86
CA GLN A 86 -5.79 19.16 -9.96
C GLN A 86 -7.01 18.41 -10.53
N ALA A 87 -7.29 18.55 -11.82
CA ALA A 87 -8.38 17.81 -12.47
C ALA A 87 -8.17 16.30 -12.37
N LYS A 88 -6.95 15.81 -12.61
CA LYS A 88 -6.59 14.39 -12.44
C LYS A 88 -6.75 13.94 -10.99
N GLN A 89 -6.28 14.72 -10.03
CA GLN A 89 -6.42 14.43 -8.59
C GLN A 89 -7.89 14.31 -8.18
N SER A 90 -8.76 15.20 -8.66
CA SER A 90 -10.20 15.16 -8.37
C SER A 90 -10.83 13.85 -8.85
N VAL A 91 -10.43 13.33 -10.00
CA VAL A 91 -10.88 12.01 -10.50
C VAL A 91 -10.40 10.89 -9.58
N MET A 92 -9.16 10.95 -9.08
CA MET A 92 -8.64 9.96 -8.14
C MET A 92 -9.39 9.99 -6.82
N PHE A 93 -9.63 11.19 -6.26
CA PHE A 93 -10.41 11.33 -5.02
C PHE A 93 -11.82 10.74 -5.16
N ALA A 94 -12.50 11.05 -6.27
CA ALA A 94 -13.86 10.56 -6.53
C ALA A 94 -13.94 9.02 -6.64
N GLY A 95 -12.86 8.38 -7.12
CA GLY A 95 -12.82 6.92 -7.30
C GLY A 95 -12.36 6.14 -6.07
N THR A 96 -11.64 6.78 -5.15
CA THR A 96 -10.98 6.08 -4.03
C THR A 96 -11.94 5.34 -3.11
N ASP A 97 -13.05 5.95 -2.71
CA ASP A 97 -14.06 5.31 -1.85
C ASP A 97 -14.62 4.05 -2.50
N ALA A 98 -15.09 4.17 -3.74
CA ALA A 98 -15.66 3.03 -4.46
C ALA A 98 -14.64 1.90 -4.68
N ALA A 99 -13.37 2.25 -4.93
CA ALA A 99 -12.32 1.26 -5.11
C ALA A 99 -12.07 0.44 -3.83
N PHE A 100 -11.99 1.09 -2.66
CA PHE A 100 -11.83 0.37 -1.39
C PHE A 100 -13.08 -0.40 -0.98
N GLU A 101 -14.29 0.11 -1.26
CA GLU A 101 -15.53 -0.64 -1.05
C GLU A 101 -15.56 -1.92 -1.87
N LEU A 102 -15.18 -1.87 -3.16
CA LEU A 102 -15.05 -3.04 -4.02
C LEU A 102 -13.95 -3.98 -3.55
N ALA A 103 -12.81 -3.44 -3.11
CA ALA A 103 -11.71 -4.24 -2.57
C ALA A 103 -12.16 -5.06 -1.34
N ARG A 104 -12.92 -4.46 -0.43
CA ARG A 104 -13.52 -5.15 0.72
C ARG A 104 -14.57 -6.17 0.30
N LYS A 105 -15.52 -5.76 -0.55
CA LYS A 105 -16.61 -6.63 -1.05
C LYS A 105 -16.06 -7.91 -1.66
N HIS A 106 -15.00 -7.82 -2.47
CA HIS A 106 -14.37 -8.95 -3.15
C HIS A 106 -13.20 -9.56 -2.40
N ARG A 107 -12.92 -9.10 -1.17
CA ARG A 107 -11.81 -9.60 -0.31
C ARG A 107 -10.47 -9.63 -1.05
N LEU A 108 -10.15 -8.54 -1.74
CA LEU A 108 -8.88 -8.43 -2.45
C LEU A 108 -7.71 -8.51 -1.48
N LYS A 109 -6.61 -9.07 -1.93
CA LYS A 109 -5.33 -9.00 -1.22
C LYS A 109 -4.84 -7.55 -1.31
N THR A 110 -5.11 -6.76 -0.28
CA THR A 110 -4.78 -5.34 -0.27
C THR A 110 -3.48 -5.10 0.49
N ALA A 111 -2.56 -4.37 -0.14
CA ALA A 111 -1.34 -3.85 0.45
C ALA A 111 -1.49 -2.34 0.68
N TRP A 112 -0.72 -1.80 1.63
CA TRP A 112 -0.73 -0.38 1.94
C TRP A 112 0.58 0.30 1.52
N GLY A 113 0.46 1.50 0.95
CA GLY A 113 1.57 2.39 0.66
C GLY A 113 1.09 3.84 0.55
N THR A 114 2.01 4.80 0.65
CA THR A 114 1.68 6.23 0.61
C THR A 114 1.88 6.87 -0.74
N ASP A 115 2.76 6.33 -1.56
CA ASP A 115 3.20 6.94 -2.83
C ASP A 115 3.76 8.38 -2.66
N ILE A 116 4.42 8.65 -1.53
CA ILE A 116 5.05 9.95 -1.26
C ILE A 116 6.36 10.02 -2.02
N LEU A 117 6.38 10.72 -3.16
CA LEU A 117 7.56 10.85 -4.03
C LEU A 117 8.08 12.29 -4.14
N PHE A 118 7.17 13.27 -4.21
CA PHE A 118 7.51 14.63 -4.64
C PHE A 118 7.55 15.65 -3.50
N ASP A 119 7.15 15.26 -2.30
CA ASP A 119 7.16 16.12 -1.12
C ASP A 119 7.83 15.39 0.06
N PRO A 120 9.14 15.63 0.29
CA PRO A 120 9.85 15.03 1.42
C PRO A 120 9.25 15.39 2.79
N ALA A 121 8.60 16.53 2.91
CA ALA A 121 7.96 16.96 4.16
C ALA A 121 6.77 16.06 4.53
N MET A 122 6.08 15.49 3.53
CA MET A 122 4.97 14.57 3.72
C MET A 122 5.38 13.23 4.34
N THR A 123 6.65 12.86 4.28
CA THR A 123 7.14 11.60 4.88
C THR A 123 6.90 11.53 6.39
N ARG A 124 6.78 12.67 7.07
CA ARG A 124 6.43 12.75 8.49
C ARG A 124 5.00 12.30 8.77
N ASN A 125 4.13 12.35 7.77
CA ASN A 125 2.70 12.10 7.88
C ASN A 125 2.31 10.65 7.54
N GLN A 126 3.28 9.75 7.34
CA GLN A 126 3.00 8.36 6.95
C GLN A 126 2.01 7.67 7.91
N GLY A 127 2.20 7.84 9.22
CA GLY A 127 1.28 7.30 10.22
C GLY A 127 -0.13 7.90 10.14
N ALA A 128 -0.22 9.19 9.88
CA ALA A 128 -1.52 9.88 9.71
C ALA A 128 -2.24 9.42 8.42
N ILE A 129 -1.49 9.22 7.33
CA ILE A 129 -2.03 8.68 6.08
C ILE A 129 -2.46 7.22 6.27
N LEU A 130 -1.72 6.43 7.05
CA LEU A 130 -2.14 5.08 7.43
C LEU A 130 -3.45 5.12 8.21
N ALA A 131 -3.58 5.99 9.19
CA ALA A 131 -4.79 6.14 9.99
C ALA A 131 -6.04 6.51 9.15
N GLN A 132 -5.87 7.21 8.01
CA GLN A 132 -6.99 7.48 7.09
C GLN A 132 -7.63 6.22 6.51
N MET A 133 -6.91 5.09 6.48
CA MET A 133 -7.45 3.81 6.00
C MET A 133 -8.62 3.31 6.86
N THR A 134 -8.79 3.80 8.08
CA THR A 134 -9.96 3.48 8.93
C THR A 134 -11.28 4.02 8.38
N ARG A 135 -11.24 4.83 7.35
CA ARG A 135 -12.43 5.18 6.56
C ARG A 135 -13.10 3.95 5.94
N TRP A 136 -12.32 2.90 5.63
CA TRP A 136 -12.80 1.70 4.93
C TRP A 136 -12.55 0.39 5.69
N TYR A 137 -11.55 0.32 6.57
CA TYR A 137 -11.09 -0.89 7.26
C TYR A 137 -11.06 -0.66 8.77
N SER A 138 -11.16 -1.73 9.56
CA SER A 138 -10.94 -1.66 11.00
C SER A 138 -9.46 -1.41 11.33
N ALA A 139 -9.15 -0.96 12.54
CA ALA A 139 -7.77 -0.64 12.93
C ALA A 139 -6.83 -1.85 12.83
N ASP A 140 -7.31 -3.04 13.21
CA ASP A 140 -6.56 -4.29 13.09
C ASP A 140 -6.29 -4.66 11.62
N GLU A 141 -7.29 -4.54 10.73
CA GLU A 141 -7.11 -4.75 9.29
C GLU A 141 -6.06 -3.80 8.71
N VAL A 142 -6.08 -2.53 9.11
CA VAL A 142 -5.11 -1.51 8.66
C VAL A 142 -3.69 -1.84 9.12
N LEU A 143 -3.52 -2.22 10.39
CA LEU A 143 -2.22 -2.59 10.93
C LEU A 143 -1.67 -3.87 10.27
N ILE A 144 -2.51 -4.89 10.08
CA ILE A 144 -2.15 -6.11 9.36
C ILE A 144 -1.77 -5.80 7.90
N MET A 145 -2.50 -4.89 7.24
CA MET A 145 -2.23 -4.46 5.87
C MET A 145 -0.85 -3.80 5.76
N ALA A 146 -0.50 -2.91 6.69
CA ALA A 146 0.78 -2.20 6.71
C ALA A 146 1.97 -3.08 7.15
N THR A 147 1.74 -4.24 7.71
CA THR A 147 2.76 -5.16 8.24
C THR A 147 2.75 -6.50 7.52
N GLY A 148 1.99 -7.47 7.99
CA GLY A 148 1.99 -8.84 7.47
C GLY A 148 1.58 -8.93 5.99
N ARG A 149 0.56 -8.19 5.55
CA ARG A 149 0.13 -8.19 4.14
C ARG A 149 1.18 -7.59 3.22
N ASN A 150 1.80 -6.48 3.61
CA ASN A 150 2.91 -5.90 2.86
C ASN A 150 4.08 -6.88 2.77
N ALA A 151 4.38 -7.63 3.83
CA ALA A 151 5.41 -8.65 3.84
C ALA A 151 5.08 -9.80 2.87
N GLU A 152 3.81 -10.25 2.81
CA GLU A 152 3.35 -11.26 1.84
C GLU A 152 3.53 -10.78 0.38
N LEU A 153 3.20 -9.50 0.10
CA LEU A 153 3.41 -8.92 -1.23
C LEU A 153 4.91 -8.87 -1.58
N LEU A 154 5.75 -8.37 -0.67
CA LEU A 154 7.20 -8.28 -0.88
C LEU A 154 7.84 -9.65 -1.10
N ALA A 155 7.30 -10.71 -0.47
CA ALA A 155 7.78 -12.08 -0.66
C ALA A 155 7.61 -12.60 -2.11
N LEU A 156 6.74 -11.99 -2.92
CA LEU A 156 6.64 -12.29 -4.35
C LEU A 156 7.93 -11.94 -5.13
N SER A 157 8.82 -11.14 -4.55
CA SER A 157 10.15 -10.87 -5.11
C SER A 157 11.04 -12.13 -5.17
N GLY A 158 10.64 -13.22 -4.50
CA GLY A 158 11.33 -14.52 -4.56
C GLY A 158 12.81 -14.39 -4.25
N GLU A 159 13.66 -14.86 -5.14
CA GLU A 159 15.12 -14.79 -5.00
C GLU A 159 15.68 -13.36 -5.00
N ARG A 160 14.91 -12.38 -5.46
CA ARG A 160 15.27 -10.95 -5.44
C ARG A 160 14.84 -10.23 -4.19
N ASN A 161 14.17 -10.93 -3.26
CA ASN A 161 13.79 -10.35 -1.98
C ASN A 161 15.06 -10.00 -1.17
N PRO A 162 15.29 -8.71 -0.84
CA PRO A 162 16.45 -8.31 -0.05
C PRO A 162 16.35 -8.72 1.43
N TYR A 163 15.19 -9.26 1.84
CA TYR A 163 14.91 -9.65 3.22
C TYR A 163 14.76 -11.17 3.31
N PRO A 164 15.84 -11.93 3.61
CA PRO A 164 15.78 -13.40 3.68
C PRO A 164 14.98 -13.91 4.90
N GLY A 165 14.75 -13.08 5.91
CA GLY A 165 13.96 -13.40 7.08
C GLY A 165 12.50 -12.94 6.94
N LYS A 166 11.66 -13.34 7.90
CA LYS A 166 10.26 -12.94 7.95
C LYS A 166 10.11 -11.47 8.32
N LEU A 167 9.19 -10.79 7.65
CA LEU A 167 8.81 -9.40 7.88
C LEU A 167 7.37 -9.31 8.41
N GLY A 168 7.04 -8.19 9.07
CA GLY A 168 5.68 -7.82 9.43
C GLY A 168 5.01 -8.68 10.50
N VAL A 169 5.79 -9.49 11.21
CA VAL A 169 5.31 -10.38 12.29
C VAL A 169 6.25 -10.33 13.48
N ILE A 170 5.70 -10.56 14.68
CA ILE A 170 6.48 -10.66 15.92
C ILE A 170 6.59 -12.14 16.27
N GLU A 171 7.68 -12.77 15.80
CA GLU A 171 7.98 -14.16 16.09
C GLU A 171 9.49 -14.44 16.09
N LYS A 172 9.89 -15.55 16.67
CA LYS A 172 11.31 -15.96 16.67
C LYS A 172 11.81 -16.20 15.24
N GLY A 173 12.91 -15.55 14.87
CA GLY A 173 13.51 -15.63 13.53
C GLY A 173 13.01 -14.59 12.53
N ALA A 174 12.04 -13.74 12.91
CA ALA A 174 11.65 -12.58 12.14
C ALA A 174 12.67 -11.43 12.31
N TYR A 175 12.66 -10.49 11.36
CA TYR A 175 13.40 -9.24 11.54
C TYR A 175 12.90 -8.50 12.78
N ALA A 176 13.82 -7.94 13.53
CA ALA A 176 13.51 -7.11 14.69
C ALA A 176 13.17 -5.67 14.23
N ASP A 177 12.08 -5.55 13.50
CA ASP A 177 11.47 -4.29 13.05
C ASP A 177 10.25 -4.05 13.94
N LEU A 178 10.40 -3.22 14.98
CA LEU A 178 9.44 -3.10 16.06
C LEU A 178 9.08 -1.63 16.34
N LEU A 179 7.82 -1.41 16.59
CA LEU A 179 7.30 -0.16 17.17
C LEU A 179 6.66 -0.48 18.53
N VAL A 180 7.01 0.27 19.56
CA VAL A 180 6.27 0.27 20.84
C VAL A 180 5.46 1.53 20.92
N VAL A 181 4.13 1.37 20.96
CA VAL A 181 3.16 2.45 20.97
C VAL A 181 2.72 2.72 22.41
N ASN A 182 2.58 3.99 22.78
CA ASN A 182 2.03 4.42 24.07
C ASN A 182 0.51 4.39 24.03
N GLY A 183 -0.07 3.25 24.33
CA GLY A 183 -1.51 2.99 24.24
C GLY A 183 -1.81 1.79 23.35
N ASP A 184 -3.08 1.59 23.03
CA ASP A 184 -3.55 0.48 22.22
C ASP A 184 -3.96 0.97 20.81
N PRO A 185 -3.11 0.74 19.77
CA PRO A 185 -3.41 1.17 18.41
C PRO A 185 -4.56 0.36 17.75
N LEU A 186 -4.99 -0.75 18.35
CA LEU A 186 -6.19 -1.46 17.91
C LEU A 186 -7.47 -0.75 18.34
N ALA A 187 -7.42 -0.07 19.49
CA ALA A 187 -8.53 0.76 19.97
C ALA A 187 -8.51 2.16 19.34
N ASP A 188 -7.32 2.73 19.14
CA ASP A 188 -7.13 4.06 18.55
C ASP A 188 -5.91 4.09 17.63
N ILE A 189 -6.14 3.90 16.35
CA ILE A 189 -5.07 3.94 15.36
C ILE A 189 -4.46 5.34 15.19
N ALA A 190 -5.11 6.41 15.62
CA ALA A 190 -4.55 7.76 15.57
C ALA A 190 -3.27 7.89 16.40
N LEU A 191 -3.02 6.96 17.32
CA LEU A 191 -1.74 6.89 18.06
C LEU A 191 -0.52 6.78 17.13
N VAL A 192 -0.65 6.10 15.98
CA VAL A 192 0.47 5.98 15.02
C VAL A 192 0.65 7.24 14.16
N ALA A 193 -0.32 8.16 14.18
CA ALA A 193 -0.26 9.42 13.42
C ALA A 193 0.70 10.45 14.02
N ASP A 194 0.99 10.35 15.32
CA ASP A 194 1.96 11.20 16.01
C ASP A 194 3.11 10.34 16.57
N PRO A 195 4.15 10.08 15.76
CA PRO A 195 5.27 9.26 16.17
C PRO A 195 6.13 9.90 17.27
N GLU A 196 6.14 11.23 17.39
CA GLU A 196 6.93 11.92 18.41
C GLU A 196 6.31 11.70 19.80
N ALA A 197 5.01 11.84 19.93
CA ALA A 197 4.30 11.65 21.20
C ALA A 197 4.12 10.16 21.55
N ASN A 198 3.76 9.33 20.57
CA ASN A 198 3.20 8.02 20.86
C ASN A 198 4.13 6.83 20.57
N LEU A 199 5.15 6.94 19.70
CA LEU A 199 6.09 5.85 19.50
C LEU A 199 7.21 5.91 20.55
N ARG A 200 7.13 5.02 21.55
CA ARG A 200 8.11 4.95 22.66
C ARG A 200 9.38 4.26 22.26
N LEU A 201 9.32 3.34 21.29
CA LEU A 201 10.49 2.69 20.70
C LEU A 201 10.29 2.54 19.20
N ILE A 202 11.35 2.82 18.44
CA ILE A 202 11.44 2.53 17.00
C ILE A 202 12.71 1.70 16.80
N MET A 203 12.55 0.48 16.31
CA MET A 203 13.65 -0.44 16.02
C MET A 203 13.53 -0.96 14.58
N LYS A 204 14.66 -1.05 13.87
CA LYS A 204 14.75 -1.65 12.55
C LYS A 204 15.99 -2.54 12.45
N GLY A 205 15.81 -3.78 12.03
CA GLY A 205 16.88 -4.77 11.94
C GLY A 205 17.64 -4.96 13.26
N GLY A 206 16.95 -4.84 14.41
CA GLY A 206 17.55 -4.91 15.75
C GLY A 206 18.25 -3.63 16.21
N ARG A 207 18.39 -2.61 15.34
CA ARG A 207 18.95 -1.31 15.72
C ARG A 207 17.86 -0.38 16.23
N ILE A 208 18.08 0.21 17.40
CA ILE A 208 17.17 1.19 18.01
C ILE A 208 17.45 2.58 17.42
N TYR A 209 16.40 3.21 16.89
CA TYR A 209 16.42 4.58 16.34
C TYR A 209 15.77 5.60 17.28
N LYS A 210 14.79 5.17 18.06
CA LYS A 210 14.16 5.96 19.13
C LYS A 210 13.98 5.07 20.35
N ASN A 211 14.33 5.57 21.54
CA ASN A 211 14.05 4.92 22.81
C ASN A 211 13.62 5.97 23.83
N ALA A 212 12.36 6.00 24.15
CA ALA A 212 11.76 6.82 25.19
C ALA A 212 11.15 5.96 26.32
N LEU A 213 11.48 4.67 26.41
CA LEU A 213 10.95 3.76 27.43
C LEU A 213 11.48 4.09 28.84
N ALA A 214 12.71 4.58 28.92
CA ALA A 214 13.35 4.90 30.22
C ALA A 214 12.89 6.24 30.83
N GLN A 215 12.01 6.98 30.19
CA GLN A 215 11.50 8.29 30.63
C GLN A 215 10.08 8.23 31.17
N ALA A 216 9.60 7.03 31.52
CA ALA A 216 8.26 6.84 32.11
C ALA A 216 8.35 6.68 33.62
#